data_db50c74aaea6f037c2bd0143bfae7fbd
#
_entry.id   db50c74aaea6f037c2bd0143bfae7fbd
#
_cell.length_a   1.000
_cell.length_b   1.000
_cell.length_c   1.000
_cell.angle_alpha   90.00
_cell.angle_beta   90.00
_cell.angle_gamma   90.00
#
_symmetry.space_group_name_H-M   'P 1'
#
loop_
_entity.id
_entity.type
_entity.pdbx_description
1 polymer ?
#
loop_
_entity_poly.entity_id
_entity_poly.type
_entity_poly.pdbx_seq_one_letter_code
_entity_poly.pdbx_strand_id
1 'polypeptide(L)'
;MKISLILILALSINLSLSKISKDKWVKDLISLANQPSKYSQEYGKNALLWDGERWWCDCSNLQKALFNGRDITDKTVGKFEKSTENTGDVNANGLIKLCYYISSDFSKLQPGEPRLIHMDGHIGAYIGKEINTDHGVCNVVECTSRWNGGVQFSYVDAKGNRLYGKGGNNGGKWTKHGLPSDWVSY
;
A
#
# COMPACT_ATOMS: atom_id res chain seq x y z
N MET A 1 -9.33 4.34 62.26
CA MET A 1 -8.57 4.74 61.06
C MET A 1 -9.01 3.86 59.92
N LYS A 2 -9.85 4.40 59.00
CA LYS A 2 -10.35 3.65 57.84
C LYS A 2 -9.46 3.97 56.64
N ILE A 3 -8.75 2.97 56.14
CA ILE A 3 -7.95 3.11 54.92
C ILE A 3 -8.88 2.83 53.73
N SER A 4 -9.23 3.91 53.00
CA SER A 4 -9.97 3.76 51.74
C SER A 4 -9.03 3.29 50.64
N LEU A 5 -9.26 2.09 50.19
CA LEU A 5 -8.56 1.51 49.04
C LEU A 5 -9.19 2.12 47.77
N ILE A 6 -8.50 3.08 47.14
CA ILE A 6 -8.90 3.62 45.83
C ILE A 6 -8.43 2.64 44.78
N LEU A 7 -9.39 1.89 44.23
CA LEU A 7 -9.18 1.02 43.08
C LEU A 7 -9.07 1.87 41.83
N ILE A 8 -7.85 2.15 41.36
CA ILE A 8 -7.63 2.79 40.08
C ILE A 8 -7.85 1.75 38.99
N LEU A 9 -9.06 1.77 38.40
CA LEU A 9 -9.37 1.02 37.19
C LEU A 9 -8.66 1.72 36.02
N ALA A 10 -7.48 1.25 35.66
CA ALA A 10 -6.82 1.64 34.43
C ALA A 10 -7.64 1.08 33.24
N LEU A 11 -8.56 1.87 32.70
CA LEU A 11 -9.16 1.60 31.41
C LEU A 11 -8.06 1.72 30.35
N SER A 12 -7.42 0.62 30.00
CA SER A 12 -6.62 0.55 28.78
C SER A 12 -7.59 0.61 27.60
N ILE A 13 -7.83 1.83 27.10
CA ILE A 13 -8.48 2.03 25.81
C ILE A 13 -7.49 1.52 24.77
N ASN A 14 -7.61 0.25 24.41
CA ASN A 14 -7.03 -0.25 23.18
C ASN A 14 -7.75 0.48 22.03
N LEU A 15 -7.20 1.62 21.60
CA LEU A 15 -7.52 2.17 20.29
C LEU A 15 -7.00 1.16 19.25
N SER A 16 -7.78 0.15 18.98
CA SER A 16 -7.62 -0.63 17.76
C SER A 16 -7.87 0.34 16.61
N LEU A 17 -6.78 0.83 16.02
CA LEU A 17 -6.87 1.62 14.80
C LEU A 17 -7.66 0.81 13.78
N SER A 18 -8.74 1.37 13.26
CA SER A 18 -9.65 0.66 12.37
C SER A 18 -8.94 0.23 11.08
N LYS A 19 -8.96 -1.07 10.79
CA LYS A 19 -8.42 -1.58 9.54
C LYS A 19 -9.18 -0.97 8.35
N ILE A 20 -8.47 -0.68 7.27
CA ILE A 20 -9.14 -0.34 6.01
C ILE A 20 -9.79 -1.59 5.42
N SER A 21 -10.99 -1.50 4.86
CA SER A 21 -11.56 -2.64 4.12
C SER A 21 -10.76 -2.91 2.83
N LYS A 22 -10.66 -4.17 2.41
CA LYS A 22 -9.98 -4.53 1.15
C LYS A 22 -10.54 -3.78 -0.05
N ASP A 23 -11.86 -3.58 -0.09
CA ASP A 23 -12.51 -2.90 -1.21
C ASP A 23 -12.15 -1.41 -1.24
N LYS A 24 -12.11 -0.75 -0.07
CA LYS A 24 -11.67 0.64 0.03
C LYS A 24 -10.19 0.76 -0.36
N TRP A 25 -9.32 -0.13 0.14
CA TRP A 25 -7.91 -0.12 -0.21
C TRP A 25 -7.68 -0.23 -1.71
N VAL A 26 -8.33 -1.22 -2.37
CA VAL A 26 -8.25 -1.41 -3.82
C VAL A 26 -8.82 -0.21 -4.58
N LYS A 27 -9.97 0.33 -4.14
CA LYS A 27 -10.60 1.52 -4.74
C LYS A 27 -9.66 2.73 -4.67
N ASP A 28 -9.04 2.97 -3.53
CA ASP A 28 -8.15 4.11 -3.33
C ASP A 28 -6.87 3.98 -4.18
N LEU A 29 -6.29 2.78 -4.25
CA LEU A 29 -5.14 2.49 -5.12
C LEU A 29 -5.45 2.76 -6.60
N ILE A 30 -6.58 2.26 -7.10
CA ILE A 30 -7.02 2.48 -8.48
C ILE A 30 -7.26 3.97 -8.74
N SER A 31 -7.90 4.66 -7.78
CA SER A 31 -8.15 6.10 -7.89
C SER A 31 -6.85 6.91 -7.97
N LEU A 32 -5.85 6.59 -7.15
CA LEU A 32 -4.56 7.25 -7.17
C LEU A 32 -3.77 6.99 -8.47
N ALA A 33 -3.85 5.77 -9.01
CA ALA A 33 -3.19 5.43 -10.26
C ALA A 33 -3.78 6.17 -11.48
N ASN A 34 -5.01 6.68 -11.35
CA ASN A 34 -5.68 7.51 -12.36
C ASN A 34 -5.53 9.03 -12.10
N GLN A 35 -4.73 9.44 -11.12
CA GLN A 35 -4.48 10.85 -10.78
C GLN A 35 -3.03 11.23 -11.07
N PRO A 36 -2.76 12.52 -11.33
CA PRO A 36 -1.39 13.00 -11.46
C PRO A 36 -0.58 12.66 -10.21
N SER A 37 0.57 12.01 -10.40
CA SER A 37 1.44 11.62 -9.31
C SER A 37 2.91 11.59 -9.73
N LYS A 38 3.81 11.65 -8.76
CA LYS A 38 5.26 11.55 -8.95
C LYS A 38 5.87 10.67 -7.86
N TYR A 39 6.86 9.88 -8.26
CA TYR A 39 7.70 9.15 -7.32
C TYR A 39 8.74 10.08 -6.70
N SER A 40 8.86 10.05 -5.37
CA SER A 40 9.95 10.74 -4.66
C SER A 40 10.19 10.11 -3.29
N GLN A 41 11.42 9.74 -3.03
CA GLN A 41 11.86 9.29 -1.69
C GLN A 41 12.01 10.46 -0.72
N GLU A 42 12.27 11.65 -1.22
CA GLU A 42 12.44 12.85 -0.39
C GLU A 42 11.08 13.45 -0.01
N TYR A 43 10.27 13.81 -1.00
CA TYR A 43 8.95 14.41 -0.80
C TYR A 43 7.92 13.42 -0.24
N GLY A 44 8.01 12.16 -0.66
CA GLY A 44 7.11 11.10 -0.23
C GLY A 44 7.50 10.44 1.10
N LYS A 45 8.57 10.89 1.77
CA LYS A 45 9.02 10.26 3.02
C LYS A 45 7.96 10.35 4.11
N ASN A 46 7.49 9.17 4.57
CA ASN A 46 6.44 9.00 5.56
C ASN A 46 5.10 9.66 5.19
N ALA A 47 4.84 9.86 3.90
CA ALA A 47 3.63 10.56 3.47
C ALA A 47 3.14 10.12 2.09
N LEU A 48 1.86 10.35 1.86
CA LEU A 48 1.25 10.55 0.56
C LEU A 48 0.87 12.03 0.51
N LEU A 49 1.68 12.84 -0.18
CA LEU A 49 1.62 14.29 -0.15
C LEU A 49 0.88 14.83 -1.38
N TRP A 50 -0.11 15.69 -1.18
CA TRP A 50 -0.72 16.50 -2.23
C TRP A 50 -0.08 17.90 -2.25
N ASP A 51 0.47 18.34 -3.40
CA ASP A 51 1.14 19.64 -3.54
C ASP A 51 0.25 20.75 -4.16
N GLY A 52 -1.00 20.42 -4.47
CA GLY A 52 -1.94 21.30 -5.17
C GLY A 52 -2.20 20.86 -6.62
N GLU A 53 -1.29 20.09 -7.21
CA GLU A 53 -1.38 19.63 -8.60
C GLU A 53 -1.33 18.09 -8.70
N ARG A 54 -0.52 17.43 -7.85
CA ARG A 54 -0.25 15.99 -7.95
C ARG A 54 0.07 15.36 -6.60
N TRP A 55 0.00 14.05 -6.56
CA TRP A 55 0.43 13.26 -5.41
C TRP A 55 1.93 12.94 -5.49
N TRP A 56 2.60 12.99 -4.33
CA TRP A 56 3.99 12.58 -4.16
C TRP A 56 4.07 11.45 -3.14
N CYS A 57 4.74 10.35 -3.49
CA CYS A 57 5.01 9.22 -2.59
C CYS A 57 6.19 8.39 -3.11
N ASP A 58 6.67 7.49 -2.27
CA ASP A 58 7.44 6.32 -2.70
C ASP A 58 6.58 5.03 -2.58
N CYS A 59 7.18 3.89 -2.92
CA CYS A 59 6.46 2.62 -2.96
C CYS A 59 5.90 2.18 -1.60
N SER A 60 6.67 2.32 -0.52
CA SER A 60 6.27 1.93 0.83
C SER A 60 5.32 2.94 1.46
N ASN A 61 5.55 4.23 1.22
CA ASN A 61 4.74 5.30 1.81
C ASN A 61 3.35 5.39 1.20
N LEU A 62 3.16 5.01 -0.07
CA LEU A 62 1.84 4.82 -0.65
C LEU A 62 1.01 3.84 0.19
N GLN A 63 1.55 2.66 0.48
CA GLN A 63 0.83 1.63 1.24
C GLN A 63 0.61 2.07 2.70
N LYS A 64 1.67 2.58 3.35
CA LYS A 64 1.58 3.06 4.73
C LYS A 64 0.54 4.15 4.91
N ALA A 65 0.49 5.13 4.01
CA ALA A 65 -0.50 6.21 4.09
C ALA A 65 -1.93 5.67 4.05
N LEU A 66 -2.24 4.74 3.14
CA LEU A 66 -3.56 4.13 3.04
C LEU A 66 -3.90 3.29 4.28
N PHE A 67 -2.95 2.50 4.80
CA PHE A 67 -3.13 1.71 6.03
C PHE A 67 -3.29 2.58 7.28
N ASN A 68 -2.78 3.80 7.26
CA ASN A 68 -2.96 4.79 8.33
C ASN A 68 -4.17 5.71 8.11
N GLY A 69 -5.04 5.38 7.17
CA GLY A 69 -6.33 6.05 6.97
C GLY A 69 -6.27 7.37 6.19
N ARG A 70 -5.23 7.57 5.35
CA ARG A 70 -5.20 8.74 4.46
C ARG A 70 -6.45 8.77 3.58
N ASP A 71 -7.20 9.85 3.69
CA ASP A 71 -8.30 10.15 2.78
C ASP A 71 -7.76 10.78 1.50
N ILE A 72 -7.81 10.04 0.39
CA ILE A 72 -7.32 10.51 -0.91
C ILE A 72 -8.26 11.52 -1.59
N THR A 73 -9.45 11.75 -1.04
CA THR A 73 -10.36 12.83 -1.49
C THR A 73 -10.03 14.16 -0.84
N ASP A 74 -9.36 14.13 0.32
CA ASP A 74 -8.83 15.33 0.97
C ASP A 74 -7.54 15.77 0.28
N LYS A 75 -7.67 16.80 -0.57
CA LYS A 75 -6.59 17.45 -1.31
C LYS A 75 -6.05 18.70 -0.61
N THR A 76 -6.13 18.76 0.70
CA THR A 76 -5.42 19.79 1.46
C THR A 76 -3.92 19.68 1.20
N VAL A 77 -3.31 20.78 0.77
CA VAL A 77 -1.87 20.85 0.53
C VAL A 77 -1.13 20.62 1.84
N GLY A 78 -0.20 19.69 1.84
CA GLY A 78 0.61 19.41 3.01
C GLY A 78 0.91 17.93 3.23
N LYS A 79 1.65 17.67 4.29
CA LYS A 79 2.14 16.35 4.67
C LYS A 79 1.09 15.61 5.50
N PHE A 80 0.87 14.34 5.18
CA PHE A 80 0.06 13.47 6.02
C PHE A 80 0.89 12.95 7.20
N GLU A 81 0.65 13.49 8.39
CA GLU A 81 1.50 13.25 9.57
C GLU A 81 1.33 11.86 10.21
N LYS A 82 0.21 11.17 9.92
CA LYS A 82 -0.12 9.87 10.55
C LYS A 82 0.37 8.64 9.78
N SER A 83 1.26 8.81 8.81
CA SER A 83 1.66 7.71 7.92
C SER A 83 2.39 6.53 8.60
N THR A 84 2.78 6.67 9.86
CA THR A 84 3.52 5.64 10.61
C THR A 84 2.79 5.10 11.84
N GLU A 85 1.64 5.63 12.24
CA GLU A 85 0.94 5.24 13.47
C GLU A 85 0.57 3.75 13.50
N ASN A 86 0.06 3.22 12.38
CA ASN A 86 -0.36 1.80 12.27
C ASN A 86 0.76 0.86 11.84
N THR A 87 1.66 1.35 11.00
CA THR A 87 2.63 0.50 10.29
C THR A 87 4.03 0.60 10.85
N GLY A 88 4.29 1.58 11.74
CA GLY A 88 5.64 1.97 12.12
C GLY A 88 6.44 2.58 10.95
N ASP A 89 7.66 3.02 11.24
CA ASP A 89 8.57 3.54 10.20
C ASP A 89 9.35 2.40 9.54
N VAL A 90 8.63 1.56 8.78
CA VAL A 90 9.21 0.45 8.03
C VAL A 90 9.26 0.77 6.54
N ASN A 91 10.31 0.29 5.87
CA ASN A 91 10.45 0.36 4.42
C ASN A 91 9.73 -0.82 3.71
N ALA A 92 9.89 -0.92 2.39
CA ALA A 92 9.31 -2.00 1.58
C ALA A 92 9.67 -3.41 2.10
N ASN A 93 10.96 -3.63 2.46
CA ASN A 93 11.43 -4.90 2.99
C ASN A 93 10.87 -5.20 4.40
N GLY A 94 10.55 -4.17 5.16
CA GLY A 94 9.88 -4.29 6.47
C GLY A 94 8.40 -4.62 6.32
N LEU A 95 7.67 -3.92 5.44
CA LEU A 95 6.24 -4.13 5.24
C LEU A 95 5.89 -5.57 4.84
N ILE A 96 6.64 -6.17 3.91
CA ILE A 96 6.35 -7.54 3.48
C ILE A 96 6.57 -8.55 4.62
N LYS A 97 7.52 -8.32 5.54
CA LYS A 97 7.78 -9.20 6.68
C LYS A 97 6.65 -9.21 7.71
N LEU A 98 5.85 -8.16 7.75
CA LEU A 98 4.70 -8.01 8.64
C LEU A 98 3.40 -8.58 8.02
N CYS A 99 3.46 -9.10 6.80
CA CYS A 99 2.31 -9.75 6.16
C CYS A 99 2.14 -11.20 6.63
N TYR A 100 0.91 -11.70 6.53
CA TYR A 100 0.57 -13.10 6.72
C TYR A 100 0.64 -13.88 5.40
N TYR A 101 0.76 -15.20 5.48
CA TYR A 101 0.76 -16.10 4.32
C TYR A 101 1.72 -15.65 3.22
N ILE A 102 2.95 -15.32 3.60
CA ILE A 102 4.00 -14.92 2.67
C ILE A 102 4.38 -16.10 1.78
N SER A 103 4.39 -15.88 0.46
CA SER A 103 4.76 -16.89 -0.54
C SER A 103 5.59 -16.27 -1.65
N SER A 104 6.42 -17.08 -2.30
CA SER A 104 7.11 -16.75 -3.56
C SER A 104 6.41 -17.35 -4.80
N ASP A 105 5.32 -18.08 -4.61
CA ASP A 105 4.55 -18.73 -5.66
C ASP A 105 3.41 -17.84 -6.13
N PHE A 106 3.65 -17.05 -7.17
CA PHE A 106 2.69 -16.13 -7.75
C PHE A 106 1.52 -16.80 -8.48
N SER A 107 1.60 -18.09 -8.78
CA SER A 107 0.47 -18.84 -9.31
C SER A 107 -0.67 -19.02 -8.31
N LYS A 108 -0.40 -18.74 -7.02
CA LYS A 108 -1.36 -18.78 -5.91
C LYS A 108 -2.09 -17.47 -5.64
N LEU A 109 -1.81 -16.42 -6.41
CA LEU A 109 -2.59 -15.20 -6.32
C LEU A 109 -4.05 -15.48 -6.73
N GLN A 110 -5.00 -15.12 -5.85
CA GLN A 110 -6.42 -15.40 -6.09
C GLN A 110 -7.16 -14.12 -6.48
N PRO A 111 -8.09 -14.20 -7.45
CA PRO A 111 -9.04 -13.12 -7.69
C PRO A 111 -9.83 -12.77 -6.41
N GLY A 112 -10.07 -11.48 -6.19
CA GLY A 112 -10.80 -10.98 -5.02
C GLY A 112 -9.98 -10.92 -3.73
N GLU A 113 -8.71 -11.35 -3.74
CA GLU A 113 -7.82 -11.32 -2.59
C GLU A 113 -6.61 -10.40 -2.86
N PRO A 114 -6.72 -9.08 -2.63
CA PRO A 114 -5.62 -8.16 -2.83
C PRO A 114 -4.48 -8.45 -1.84
N ARG A 115 -3.22 -8.33 -2.31
CA ARG A 115 -2.02 -8.65 -1.54
C ARG A 115 -0.93 -7.60 -1.76
N LEU A 116 -0.10 -7.37 -0.77
CA LEU A 116 1.20 -6.75 -1.02
C LEU A 116 2.08 -7.70 -1.83
N ILE A 117 2.78 -7.16 -2.82
CA ILE A 117 3.80 -7.85 -3.61
C ILE A 117 5.12 -7.11 -3.49
N HIS A 118 6.22 -7.84 -3.44
CA HIS A 118 7.51 -7.32 -3.04
C HIS A 118 8.65 -7.85 -3.92
N MET A 119 9.60 -7.00 -4.21
CA MET A 119 10.96 -7.31 -4.63
C MET A 119 11.93 -6.47 -3.78
N ASP A 120 13.22 -6.81 -3.73
CA ASP A 120 14.15 -6.09 -2.86
C ASP A 120 14.12 -4.57 -3.10
N GLY A 121 13.90 -3.82 -2.03
CA GLY A 121 13.79 -2.37 -2.03
C GLY A 121 12.50 -1.80 -2.65
N HIS A 122 11.53 -2.65 -3.05
CA HIS A 122 10.31 -2.18 -3.70
C HIS A 122 9.07 -2.98 -3.32
N ILE A 123 7.92 -2.30 -3.23
CA ILE A 123 6.64 -2.91 -2.88
C ILE A 123 5.50 -2.31 -3.74
N GLY A 124 4.55 -3.14 -4.11
CA GLY A 124 3.31 -2.80 -4.79
C GLY A 124 2.13 -3.57 -4.21
N ALA A 125 0.97 -3.40 -4.79
CA ALA A 125 -0.24 -4.10 -4.42
C ALA A 125 -0.83 -4.84 -5.63
N TYR A 126 -0.93 -6.17 -5.56
CA TYR A 126 -1.84 -6.93 -6.40
C TYR A 126 -3.27 -6.60 -5.98
N ILE A 127 -4.10 -6.13 -6.91
CA ILE A 127 -5.43 -5.60 -6.59
C ILE A 127 -6.55 -6.65 -6.64
N GLY A 128 -6.22 -7.93 -6.81
CA GLY A 128 -7.20 -9.03 -6.81
C GLY A 128 -8.07 -9.10 -8.06
N LYS A 129 -7.80 -8.33 -9.10
CA LYS A 129 -8.54 -8.33 -10.37
C LYS A 129 -7.70 -7.77 -11.51
N GLU A 130 -8.07 -8.13 -12.74
CA GLU A 130 -7.54 -7.50 -13.94
C GLU A 130 -8.39 -6.25 -14.29
N ILE A 131 -7.74 -5.20 -14.77
CA ILE A 131 -8.36 -3.98 -15.29
C ILE A 131 -7.71 -3.60 -16.62
N ASN A 132 -8.49 -3.00 -17.51
CA ASN A 132 -7.98 -2.45 -18.76
C ASN A 132 -7.46 -1.03 -18.53
N THR A 133 -6.27 -0.74 -19.05
CA THR A 133 -5.61 0.57 -18.99
C THR A 133 -5.09 0.95 -20.39
N ASP A 134 -4.58 2.18 -20.54
CA ASP A 134 -4.02 2.66 -21.81
C ASP A 134 -2.81 1.84 -22.32
N HIS A 135 -2.15 1.10 -21.43
CA HIS A 135 -0.99 0.26 -21.78
C HIS A 135 -1.27 -1.24 -21.61
N GLY A 136 -2.55 -1.62 -21.64
CA GLY A 136 -2.99 -3.02 -21.61
C GLY A 136 -3.63 -3.43 -20.30
N VAL A 137 -3.80 -4.75 -20.13
CA VAL A 137 -4.39 -5.34 -18.93
C VAL A 137 -3.40 -5.24 -17.77
N CYS A 138 -3.86 -4.78 -16.61
CA CYS A 138 -3.07 -4.63 -15.39
C CYS A 138 -3.78 -5.26 -14.19
N ASN A 139 -3.02 -5.68 -13.19
CA ASN A 139 -3.53 -6.26 -11.95
C ASN A 139 -2.77 -5.81 -10.70
N VAL A 140 -1.87 -4.85 -10.86
CA VAL A 140 -1.02 -4.28 -9.81
C VAL A 140 -1.13 -2.76 -9.84
N VAL A 141 -1.09 -2.14 -8.64
CA VAL A 141 -0.84 -0.72 -8.45
C VAL A 141 0.43 -0.55 -7.61
N GLU A 142 1.32 0.31 -8.06
CA GLU A 142 2.58 0.59 -7.39
C GLU A 142 3.00 2.05 -7.57
N CYS A 143 3.78 2.60 -6.63
CA CYS A 143 4.46 3.88 -6.83
C CYS A 143 5.93 3.62 -7.14
N THR A 144 6.38 4.03 -8.31
CA THR A 144 7.72 3.69 -8.82
C THR A 144 8.32 4.82 -9.65
N SER A 145 9.65 4.90 -9.68
CA SER A 145 10.39 5.81 -10.58
C SER A 145 10.47 5.29 -12.02
N ARG A 146 10.08 4.02 -12.26
CA ARG A 146 10.08 3.44 -13.61
C ARG A 146 8.90 3.93 -14.44
N TRP A 147 9.02 3.77 -15.74
CA TRP A 147 8.00 4.11 -16.75
C TRP A 147 7.56 5.59 -16.62
N ASN A 148 6.33 5.86 -16.24
CA ASN A 148 5.82 7.23 -16.13
C ASN A 148 6.25 7.96 -14.83
N GLY A 149 6.76 7.20 -13.85
CA GLY A 149 7.17 7.73 -12.54
C GLY A 149 6.00 8.24 -11.70
N GLY A 150 5.67 7.55 -10.62
CA GLY A 150 4.53 7.88 -9.74
C GLY A 150 3.69 6.66 -9.42
N VAL A 151 2.43 6.88 -8.99
CA VAL A 151 1.44 5.83 -8.78
C VAL A 151 0.89 5.39 -10.13
N GLN A 152 1.03 4.13 -10.45
CA GLN A 152 0.66 3.62 -11.77
C GLN A 152 0.24 2.17 -11.73
N PHE A 153 -0.40 1.74 -12.82
CA PHE A 153 -0.74 0.35 -13.05
C PHE A 153 0.44 -0.42 -13.62
N SER A 154 0.55 -1.69 -13.23
CA SER A 154 1.45 -2.67 -13.82
C SER A 154 0.80 -4.06 -13.77
N TYR A 155 1.54 -5.08 -14.20
CA TYR A 155 1.05 -6.46 -14.23
C TYR A 155 2.04 -7.39 -13.56
N VAL A 156 1.52 -8.37 -12.82
CA VAL A 156 2.27 -9.52 -12.35
C VAL A 156 1.69 -10.80 -12.95
N ASP A 157 2.55 -11.61 -13.56
CA ASP A 157 2.17 -12.93 -14.06
C ASP A 157 2.37 -14.04 -13.01
N ALA A 158 1.95 -15.26 -13.34
CA ALA A 158 2.10 -16.43 -12.47
C ALA A 158 3.56 -16.82 -12.17
N LYS A 159 4.52 -16.28 -12.90
CA LYS A 159 5.97 -16.46 -12.66
C LYS A 159 6.58 -15.35 -11.82
N GLY A 160 5.78 -14.35 -11.44
CA GLY A 160 6.21 -13.16 -10.70
C GLY A 160 6.89 -12.09 -11.57
N ASN A 161 6.82 -12.17 -12.90
CA ASN A 161 7.39 -11.12 -13.74
C ASN A 161 6.59 -9.82 -13.53
N ARG A 162 7.33 -8.70 -13.35
CA ARG A 162 6.78 -7.36 -13.25
C ARG A 162 6.77 -6.72 -14.64
N LEU A 163 5.60 -6.46 -15.18
CA LEU A 163 5.40 -6.04 -16.56
C LEU A 163 4.66 -4.69 -16.61
N TYR A 164 4.96 -3.87 -17.62
CA TYR A 164 4.19 -2.66 -17.94
C TYR A 164 2.96 -3.05 -18.77
N GLY A 165 1.92 -3.56 -18.09
CA GLY A 165 0.78 -4.24 -18.72
C GLY A 165 1.07 -5.69 -19.09
N LYS A 166 0.02 -6.50 -19.30
CA LYS A 166 0.10 -7.92 -19.66
C LYS A 166 0.80 -8.10 -21.01
N GLY A 167 1.93 -8.78 -21.01
CA GLY A 167 2.75 -8.95 -22.21
C GLY A 167 3.64 -7.74 -22.54
N GLY A 168 3.64 -6.70 -21.74
CA GLY A 168 4.43 -5.50 -21.93
C GLY A 168 5.89 -5.63 -21.47
N ASN A 169 6.60 -4.49 -21.44
CA ASN A 169 8.01 -4.43 -21.10
C ASN A 169 8.29 -4.91 -19.67
N ASN A 170 9.35 -5.71 -19.53
CA ASN A 170 9.78 -6.26 -18.23
C ASN A 170 10.39 -5.15 -17.36
N GLY A 171 9.86 -4.98 -16.16
CA GLY A 171 10.33 -4.06 -15.12
C GLY A 171 11.08 -4.75 -13.98
N GLY A 172 11.34 -6.04 -14.06
CA GLY A 172 11.97 -6.85 -13.03
C GLY A 172 11.12 -8.05 -12.62
N LYS A 173 11.37 -8.57 -11.40
CA LYS A 173 10.68 -9.76 -10.91
C LYS A 173 10.26 -9.55 -9.45
N TRP A 174 8.98 -9.68 -9.18
CA TRP A 174 8.46 -9.81 -7.82
C TRP A 174 8.93 -11.13 -7.20
N THR A 175 9.31 -11.10 -5.95
CA THR A 175 9.90 -12.26 -5.27
C THR A 175 9.03 -12.83 -4.16
N LYS A 176 8.11 -12.02 -3.63
CA LYS A 176 7.19 -12.41 -2.55
C LYS A 176 5.86 -11.70 -2.68
N HIS A 177 4.82 -12.32 -2.13
CA HIS A 177 3.54 -11.67 -1.85
C HIS A 177 3.06 -12.09 -0.46
N GLY A 178 2.16 -11.29 0.16
CA GLY A 178 1.60 -11.58 1.48
C GLY A 178 0.32 -10.79 1.75
N LEU A 179 -0.49 -11.27 2.69
CA LEU A 179 -1.73 -10.61 3.14
C LEU A 179 -1.40 -9.55 4.22
N PRO A 180 -1.72 -8.27 4.00
CA PRO A 180 -1.54 -7.22 5.00
C PRO A 180 -2.68 -7.20 6.03
N SER A 181 -2.98 -8.36 6.67
CA SER A 181 -4.17 -8.56 7.50
C SER A 181 -4.18 -7.77 8.80
N ASP A 182 -3.05 -7.21 9.23
CA ASP A 182 -3.04 -6.30 10.37
C ASP A 182 -3.66 -4.94 10.04
N TRP A 183 -3.65 -4.55 8.78
CA TRP A 183 -4.12 -3.25 8.31
C TRP A 183 -5.33 -3.30 7.40
N VAL A 184 -5.58 -4.45 6.77
CA VAL A 184 -6.68 -4.67 5.82
C VAL A 184 -7.63 -5.73 6.35
N SER A 185 -8.94 -5.43 6.36
CA SER A 185 -9.99 -6.42 6.64
C SER A 185 -10.49 -7.06 5.34
N TYR A 186 -10.51 -8.39 5.32
CA TYR A 186 -10.89 -9.23 4.19
C TYR A 186 -12.31 -9.76 4.31
#